data_0af7b3e9aae6941103ad65a5f93a3289
#
_entry.id   0af7b3e9aae6941103ad65a5f93a3289
#
_cell.length_a   1.000
_cell.length_b   1.000
_cell.length_c   1.000
_cell.angle_alpha   90.00
_cell.angle_beta   90.00
_cell.angle_gamma   90.00
#
_symmetry.space_group_name_H-M   'P 1'
#
loop_
_entity.id
_entity.type
_entity.pdbx_description
1 polymer ?
#
loop_
_entity_poly.entity_id
_entity_poly.type
_entity_poly.pdbx_seq_one_letter_code
_entity_poly.pdbx_strand_id
1 'polypeptide(L)'
;MIVRQTYLEKLKLMRDKKIIKVITGVRRSGKSTLLEMYRDFLVSSGVHPSCCQYINFEDLRWESLKDYHALYNHILENLSPNEKNYIFLDEIQIVSEFQKAINSLFLRDDVDIYITGSNAYLLSGELSTLLSGRYIELSILPLSFKEYWELVGGDKKTAFNKYYLNGGFPYAATIDNKEIRLEYFRGIFNTVLLKDIVERKRISDVKLLEDVIRFLFDNIGNIVSTKKIADTLNSNGRRTTSGTIDNYIRALKDAFILYEANRYDIKGKEFLKSLEKYYIVDIGLRNLLLGERTRNIGHILENIVYLELLRRGYQVSIGKLDLLEVDFIAQKEDKRIYYQVSASVLDEKTYEREFAPLKKINDSYQKYVLTLDELPMGENGIEQKNIIDFLLEEN
;
A
#
# COMPACT_ATOMS: atom_id res chain seq x y z
N MET A 1 -0.95 -16.69 -13.68
CA MET A 1 -0.20 -15.70 -12.86
C MET A 1 -0.51 -14.34 -13.45
N ILE A 2 -0.86 -13.32 -12.63
CA ILE A 2 -1.16 -11.97 -13.14
C ILE A 2 0.11 -11.16 -13.29
N VAL A 3 0.25 -10.45 -14.41
CA VAL A 3 1.39 -9.55 -14.62
C VAL A 3 1.12 -8.21 -13.93
N ARG A 4 1.99 -7.82 -13.01
CA ARG A 4 1.90 -6.55 -12.27
C ARG A 4 2.49 -5.40 -13.12
N GLN A 5 1.83 -5.10 -14.26
CA GLN A 5 2.37 -4.25 -15.32
C GLN A 5 2.88 -2.89 -14.81
N THR A 6 2.09 -2.19 -14.00
CA THR A 6 2.47 -0.87 -13.46
C THR A 6 3.79 -0.90 -12.68
N TYR A 7 4.00 -1.94 -11.87
CA TYR A 7 5.23 -2.08 -11.09
C TYR A 7 6.40 -2.58 -11.96
N LEU A 8 6.11 -3.47 -12.89
CA LEU A 8 7.12 -3.98 -13.83
C LEU A 8 7.68 -2.85 -14.70
N GLU A 9 6.85 -1.95 -15.22
CA GLU A 9 7.30 -0.78 -15.99
C GLU A 9 8.17 0.17 -15.13
N LYS A 10 7.81 0.38 -13.88
CA LYS A 10 8.66 1.17 -12.97
C LYS A 10 10.04 0.53 -12.76
N LEU A 11 10.12 -0.80 -12.63
CA LEU A 11 11.40 -1.51 -12.54
C LEU A 11 12.22 -1.39 -13.82
N LYS A 12 11.57 -1.49 -15.00
CA LYS A 12 12.22 -1.28 -16.31
C LYS A 12 12.84 0.11 -16.45
N LEU A 13 12.12 1.16 -16.01
CA LEU A 13 12.63 2.54 -16.02
C LEU A 13 13.85 2.74 -15.10
N MET A 14 13.97 1.92 -14.05
CA MET A 14 15.08 1.96 -13.10
C MET A 14 16.25 1.02 -13.47
N ARG A 15 16.12 0.22 -14.55
CA ARG A 15 17.16 -0.69 -15.01
C ARG A 15 18.46 0.06 -15.27
N ASP A 16 19.57 -0.53 -14.82
CA ASP A 16 20.95 -0.04 -15.02
C ASP A 16 21.22 1.36 -14.42
N LYS A 17 20.27 1.92 -13.69
CA LYS A 17 20.51 3.16 -12.94
C LYS A 17 21.29 2.86 -11.66
N LYS A 18 22.30 3.68 -11.37
CA LYS A 18 23.15 3.58 -10.17
C LYS A 18 22.36 3.95 -8.92
N ILE A 19 21.38 3.12 -8.59
CA ILE A 19 20.52 3.27 -7.43
C ILE A 19 20.02 1.89 -6.98
N ILE A 20 19.87 1.68 -5.68
CA ILE A 20 19.33 0.45 -5.09
C ILE A 20 17.80 0.47 -5.24
N LYS A 21 17.20 -0.57 -5.79
CA LYS A 21 15.75 -0.72 -5.93
C LYS A 21 15.23 -1.48 -4.73
N VAL A 22 14.45 -0.82 -3.89
CA VAL A 22 13.88 -1.38 -2.66
C VAL A 22 12.38 -1.60 -2.86
N ILE A 23 11.97 -2.85 -2.86
CA ILE A 23 10.58 -3.23 -3.07
C ILE A 23 9.97 -3.56 -1.71
N THR A 24 8.99 -2.76 -1.30
CA THR A 24 8.32 -2.85 0.00
C THR A 24 6.84 -3.15 -0.15
N GLY A 25 6.16 -3.41 0.96
CA GLY A 25 4.72 -3.66 0.99
C GLY A 25 4.33 -4.76 1.96
N VAL A 26 3.06 -4.87 2.25
CA VAL A 26 2.52 -5.87 3.19
C VAL A 26 2.93 -7.30 2.80
N ARG A 27 3.06 -8.20 3.78
CA ARG A 27 3.29 -9.63 3.50
C ARG A 27 2.24 -10.15 2.53
N ARG A 28 2.65 -11.03 1.60
CA ARG A 28 1.80 -11.68 0.58
C ARG A 28 1.16 -10.74 -0.45
N SER A 29 1.66 -9.50 -0.59
CA SER A 29 1.25 -8.59 -1.68
C SER A 29 1.83 -8.94 -3.05
N GLY A 30 2.76 -9.91 -3.13
CA GLY A 30 3.37 -10.36 -4.40
C GLY A 30 4.74 -9.77 -4.70
N LYS A 31 5.51 -9.32 -3.68
CA LYS A 31 6.88 -8.78 -3.85
C LYS A 31 7.84 -9.76 -4.53
N SER A 32 7.95 -10.98 -3.97
CA SER A 32 8.81 -12.06 -4.51
C SER A 32 8.43 -12.40 -5.95
N THR A 33 7.13 -12.54 -6.22
CA THR A 33 6.61 -12.79 -7.58
C THR A 33 6.97 -11.68 -8.56
N LEU A 34 6.92 -10.41 -8.12
CA LEU A 34 7.35 -9.29 -8.98
C LEU A 34 8.84 -9.33 -9.28
N LEU A 35 9.69 -9.68 -8.30
CA LEU A 35 11.12 -9.87 -8.54
C LEU A 35 11.39 -10.98 -9.55
N GLU A 36 10.71 -12.12 -9.40
CA GLU A 36 10.82 -13.25 -10.34
C GLU A 36 10.38 -12.83 -11.74
N MET A 37 9.23 -12.16 -11.88
CA MET A 37 8.76 -11.64 -13.17
C MET A 37 9.77 -10.69 -13.81
N TYR A 38 10.40 -9.83 -13.02
CA TYR A 38 11.38 -8.90 -13.55
C TYR A 38 12.68 -9.59 -13.95
N ARG A 39 13.16 -10.57 -13.18
CA ARG A 39 14.28 -11.44 -13.57
C ARG A 39 13.98 -12.14 -14.91
N ASP A 40 12.80 -12.74 -15.03
CA ASP A 40 12.40 -13.46 -16.25
C ASP A 40 12.29 -12.51 -17.46
N PHE A 41 11.81 -11.27 -17.21
CA PHE A 41 11.83 -10.22 -18.22
C PHE A 41 13.27 -9.89 -18.68
N LEU A 42 14.23 -9.74 -17.75
CA LEU A 42 15.63 -9.47 -18.10
C LEU A 42 16.21 -10.58 -18.96
N VAL A 43 16.01 -11.84 -18.58
CA VAL A 43 16.46 -13.00 -19.34
C VAL A 43 15.83 -13.02 -20.74
N SER A 44 14.52 -12.79 -20.85
CA SER A 44 13.83 -12.71 -22.15
C SER A 44 14.28 -11.52 -23.01
N SER A 45 14.83 -10.48 -22.38
CA SER A 45 15.39 -9.29 -23.03
C SER A 45 16.86 -9.46 -23.44
N GLY A 46 17.43 -10.67 -23.33
CA GLY A 46 18.78 -10.99 -23.75
C GLY A 46 19.86 -10.95 -22.65
N VAL A 47 19.50 -10.74 -21.38
CA VAL A 47 20.45 -10.89 -20.27
C VAL A 47 20.72 -12.38 -20.06
N HIS A 48 22.01 -12.76 -20.03
CA HIS A 48 22.37 -14.16 -19.78
C HIS A 48 21.93 -14.57 -18.35
N PRO A 49 21.34 -15.77 -18.17
CA PRO A 49 20.85 -16.20 -16.85
C PRO A 49 21.90 -16.18 -15.73
N SER A 50 23.19 -16.45 -16.04
CA SER A 50 24.29 -16.38 -15.08
C SER A 50 24.52 -14.95 -14.51
N CYS A 51 24.04 -13.92 -15.22
CA CYS A 51 24.11 -12.53 -14.74
C CYS A 51 22.98 -12.17 -13.76
N CYS A 52 22.05 -13.08 -13.50
CA CYS A 52 20.92 -12.87 -12.62
C CYS A 52 21.03 -13.77 -11.38
N GLN A 53 21.55 -13.24 -10.27
CA GLN A 53 21.57 -13.95 -8.98
C GLN A 53 20.27 -13.67 -8.23
N TYR A 54 19.51 -14.72 -7.87
CA TYR A 54 18.28 -14.61 -7.08
C TYR A 54 18.41 -15.42 -5.79
N ILE A 55 18.32 -14.75 -4.66
CA ILE A 55 18.45 -15.33 -3.32
C ILE A 55 17.20 -14.96 -2.50
N ASN A 56 16.42 -15.97 -2.07
CA ASN A 56 15.31 -15.79 -1.15
C ASN A 56 15.72 -16.31 0.24
N PHE A 57 15.83 -15.42 1.21
CA PHE A 57 16.33 -15.75 2.56
C PHE A 57 15.32 -16.51 3.44
N GLU A 58 14.08 -16.72 2.98
CA GLU A 58 13.15 -17.68 3.61
C GLU A 58 13.46 -19.15 3.23
N ASP A 59 14.28 -19.38 2.17
CA ASP A 59 14.69 -20.71 1.74
C ASP A 59 15.94 -21.18 2.52
N LEU A 60 15.84 -22.34 3.16
CA LEU A 60 16.91 -22.94 3.97
C LEU A 60 18.21 -23.20 3.17
N ARG A 61 18.14 -23.31 1.85
CA ARG A 61 19.34 -23.42 0.99
C ARG A 61 20.32 -22.26 1.20
N TRP A 62 19.81 -21.10 1.62
CA TRP A 62 20.60 -19.89 1.82
C TRP A 62 20.87 -19.57 3.30
N GLU A 63 20.65 -20.55 4.20
CA GLU A 63 20.87 -20.37 5.65
C GLU A 63 22.27 -19.87 5.98
N SER A 64 23.30 -20.38 5.26
CA SER A 64 24.69 -19.96 5.44
C SER A 64 25.00 -18.52 5.02
N LEU A 65 24.10 -17.89 4.24
CA LEU A 65 24.27 -16.52 3.74
C LEU A 65 23.55 -15.46 4.61
N LYS A 66 23.04 -15.81 5.78
CA LYS A 66 22.38 -14.87 6.71
C LYS A 66 23.34 -13.94 7.47
N ASP A 67 24.65 -14.12 7.23
CA ASP A 67 25.71 -13.18 7.61
C ASP A 67 26.12 -12.31 6.42
N TYR A 68 26.32 -11.00 6.65
CA TYR A 68 26.59 -10.07 5.54
C TYR A 68 27.94 -10.33 4.83
N HIS A 69 28.97 -10.85 5.52
CA HIS A 69 30.24 -11.21 4.89
C HIS A 69 30.07 -12.44 4.00
N ALA A 70 29.37 -13.48 4.48
CA ALA A 70 29.08 -14.66 3.70
C ALA A 70 28.28 -14.32 2.44
N LEU A 71 27.24 -13.47 2.59
CA LEU A 71 26.44 -12.97 1.47
C LEU A 71 27.30 -12.21 0.44
N TYR A 72 28.11 -11.27 0.92
CA TYR A 72 28.97 -10.45 0.06
C TYR A 72 29.92 -11.32 -0.76
N ASN A 73 30.65 -12.24 -0.11
CA ASN A 73 31.59 -13.13 -0.75
C ASN A 73 30.89 -14.04 -1.79
N HIS A 74 29.78 -14.65 -1.40
CA HIS A 74 28.99 -15.47 -2.31
C HIS A 74 28.57 -14.71 -3.59
N ILE A 75 28.09 -13.47 -3.45
CA ILE A 75 27.72 -12.67 -4.61
C ILE A 75 28.94 -12.41 -5.50
N LEU A 76 30.11 -12.03 -4.91
CA LEU A 76 31.33 -11.76 -5.67
C LEU A 76 31.84 -12.97 -6.46
N GLU A 77 31.82 -14.15 -5.83
CA GLU A 77 32.27 -15.42 -6.45
C GLU A 77 31.40 -15.85 -7.65
N ASN A 78 30.15 -15.40 -7.67
CA ASN A 78 29.17 -15.75 -8.69
C ASN A 78 28.89 -14.60 -9.70
N LEU A 79 29.68 -13.53 -9.71
CA LEU A 79 29.56 -12.49 -10.74
C LEU A 79 30.05 -13.00 -12.10
N SER A 80 29.27 -12.75 -13.15
CA SER A 80 29.71 -12.94 -14.52
C SER A 80 30.71 -11.83 -14.91
N PRO A 81 31.94 -12.16 -15.30
CA PRO A 81 32.97 -11.16 -15.61
C PRO A 81 32.63 -10.40 -16.90
N ASN A 82 32.92 -9.09 -16.91
CA ASN A 82 32.70 -8.18 -18.04
C ASN A 82 31.23 -7.99 -18.46
N GLU A 83 30.28 -8.41 -17.61
CA GLU A 83 28.85 -8.28 -17.85
C GLU A 83 28.17 -7.45 -16.74
N LYS A 84 27.00 -6.92 -17.03
CA LYS A 84 26.17 -6.32 -16.01
C LYS A 84 25.44 -7.40 -15.22
N ASN A 85 25.62 -7.43 -13.91
CA ASN A 85 25.04 -8.41 -13.01
C ASN A 85 23.84 -7.83 -12.28
N TYR A 86 22.76 -8.58 -12.21
CA TYR A 86 21.51 -8.20 -11.56
C TYR A 86 21.32 -9.05 -10.30
N ILE A 87 21.33 -8.42 -9.14
CA ILE A 87 21.30 -9.08 -7.84
C ILE A 87 19.93 -8.89 -7.21
N PHE A 88 19.20 -9.98 -7.01
CA PHE A 88 17.87 -10.03 -6.44
C PHE A 88 17.92 -10.67 -5.05
N LEU A 89 17.67 -9.90 -4.01
CA LEU A 89 17.73 -10.35 -2.62
C LEU A 89 16.34 -10.21 -1.98
N ASP A 90 15.64 -11.33 -1.87
CA ASP A 90 14.28 -11.39 -1.37
C ASP A 90 14.27 -11.62 0.15
N GLU A 91 13.48 -10.82 0.89
CA GLU A 91 13.39 -10.77 2.35
C GLU A 91 14.76 -10.51 3.02
N ILE A 92 15.49 -9.52 2.48
CA ILE A 92 16.89 -9.18 2.88
C ILE A 92 17.05 -8.88 4.38
N GLN A 93 16.00 -8.44 5.07
CA GLN A 93 16.04 -8.14 6.50
C GLN A 93 16.36 -9.36 7.39
N ILE A 94 16.31 -10.58 6.82
CA ILE A 94 16.72 -11.81 7.51
C ILE A 94 18.25 -11.86 7.67
N VAL A 95 19.00 -11.19 6.80
CA VAL A 95 20.47 -11.11 6.86
C VAL A 95 20.89 -10.07 7.88
N SER A 96 21.69 -10.46 8.86
CA SER A 96 22.22 -9.53 9.85
C SER A 96 23.13 -8.50 9.19
N GLU A 97 22.97 -7.22 9.56
CA GLU A 97 23.77 -6.11 9.04
C GLU A 97 23.88 -6.04 7.50
N PHE A 98 22.83 -6.50 6.79
CA PHE A 98 22.78 -6.59 5.32
C PHE A 98 23.20 -5.29 4.61
N GLN A 99 22.95 -4.13 5.23
CA GLN A 99 23.31 -2.82 4.66
C GLN A 99 24.80 -2.69 4.38
N LYS A 100 25.67 -3.39 5.13
CA LYS A 100 27.13 -3.39 4.88
C LYS A 100 27.45 -4.07 3.57
N ALA A 101 26.87 -5.23 3.29
CA ALA A 101 27.03 -5.94 2.01
C ALA A 101 26.46 -5.13 0.85
N ILE A 102 25.24 -4.59 1.00
CA ILE A 102 24.56 -3.80 -0.05
C ILE A 102 25.34 -2.53 -0.39
N ASN A 103 25.81 -1.78 0.63
CA ASN A 103 26.62 -0.58 0.39
C ASN A 103 27.95 -0.88 -0.29
N SER A 104 28.58 -2.01 0.04
CA SER A 104 29.82 -2.44 -0.60
C SER A 104 29.59 -2.86 -2.06
N LEU A 105 28.55 -3.65 -2.34
CA LEU A 105 28.16 -4.03 -3.69
C LEU A 105 27.75 -2.80 -4.54
N PHE A 106 27.12 -1.81 -3.93
CA PHE A 106 26.72 -0.58 -4.62
C PHE A 106 27.92 0.21 -5.17
N LEU A 107 29.12 0.07 -4.61
CA LEU A 107 30.33 0.74 -5.13
C LEU A 107 30.75 0.21 -6.51
N ARG A 108 30.32 -0.99 -6.89
CA ARG A 108 30.64 -1.63 -8.16
C ARG A 108 29.72 -1.12 -9.26
N ASP A 109 30.27 -0.82 -10.43
CA ASP A 109 29.51 -0.35 -11.59
C ASP A 109 28.91 -1.49 -12.42
N ASP A 110 29.42 -2.72 -12.26
CA ASP A 110 28.96 -3.93 -12.92
C ASP A 110 27.79 -4.62 -12.19
N VAL A 111 27.24 -4.04 -11.10
CA VAL A 111 26.15 -4.61 -10.31
C VAL A 111 24.94 -3.70 -10.31
N ASP A 112 23.76 -4.29 -10.47
CA ASP A 112 22.46 -3.66 -10.30
C ASP A 112 21.65 -4.39 -9.22
N ILE A 113 21.17 -3.67 -8.18
CA ILE A 113 20.70 -4.26 -6.92
C ILE A 113 19.20 -4.05 -6.74
N TYR A 114 18.50 -5.15 -6.49
CA TYR A 114 17.06 -5.22 -6.20
C TYR A 114 16.86 -5.97 -4.88
N ILE A 115 16.26 -5.32 -3.91
CA ILE A 115 16.01 -5.94 -2.59
C ILE A 115 14.54 -5.86 -2.24
N THR A 116 14.02 -6.87 -1.54
CA THR A 116 12.69 -6.80 -0.94
C THR A 116 12.72 -6.91 0.56
N GLY A 117 11.65 -6.44 1.17
CA GLY A 117 11.32 -6.71 2.56
C GLY A 117 9.87 -6.41 2.86
N SER A 118 9.32 -7.18 3.78
CA SER A 118 7.88 -7.16 4.10
C SER A 118 7.54 -6.28 5.29
N ASN A 119 8.52 -5.61 5.88
CA ASN A 119 8.27 -4.78 7.05
C ASN A 119 9.07 -3.48 7.02
N ALA A 120 8.70 -2.56 7.90
CA ALA A 120 9.26 -1.24 8.07
C ALA A 120 10.77 -1.19 8.43
N TYR A 121 11.46 -2.33 8.53
CA TYR A 121 12.91 -2.32 8.65
C TYR A 121 13.55 -1.65 7.43
N LEU A 122 12.89 -1.82 6.28
CA LEU A 122 13.28 -1.17 5.03
C LEU A 122 12.67 0.24 4.88
N LEU A 123 11.76 0.68 5.76
CA LEU A 123 11.05 1.96 5.66
C LEU A 123 11.31 2.94 6.80
N SER A 124 11.87 2.49 7.90
CA SER A 124 12.20 3.43 8.98
C SER A 124 13.23 4.43 8.42
N GLY A 125 13.22 5.66 8.92
CA GLY A 125 14.28 6.63 8.63
C GLY A 125 15.69 6.05 8.83
N GLU A 126 15.78 4.86 9.44
CA GLU A 126 16.96 4.01 9.53
C GLU A 126 17.42 3.52 8.14
N LEU A 127 16.53 3.12 7.20
CA LEU A 127 16.98 2.70 5.88
C LEU A 127 17.62 3.85 5.09
N SER A 128 17.06 5.05 5.18
CA SER A 128 17.65 6.23 4.56
C SER A 128 19.05 6.52 5.12
N THR A 129 19.25 6.26 6.40
CA THR A 129 20.56 6.35 7.06
C THR A 129 21.44 5.17 6.68
N LEU A 130 20.93 3.94 6.72
CA LEU A 130 21.66 2.70 6.45
C LEU A 130 22.13 2.59 5.00
N LEU A 131 21.31 2.98 4.03
CA LEU A 131 21.64 3.00 2.59
C LEU A 131 22.05 4.39 2.09
N SER A 132 22.28 5.35 3.02
CA SER A 132 22.83 6.69 2.71
C SER A 132 22.06 7.45 1.61
N GLY A 133 20.75 7.27 1.51
CA GLY A 133 19.90 7.88 0.49
C GLY A 133 20.11 7.37 -0.94
N ARG A 134 20.80 6.24 -1.13
CA ARG A 134 21.16 5.68 -2.45
C ARG A 134 20.12 4.68 -2.97
N TYR A 135 18.85 4.86 -2.66
CA TYR A 135 17.79 3.93 -3.05
C TYR A 135 16.53 4.64 -3.56
N ILE A 136 15.76 3.93 -4.35
CA ILE A 136 14.38 4.27 -4.67
C ILE A 136 13.47 3.16 -4.12
N GLU A 137 12.43 3.58 -3.42
CA GLU A 137 11.42 2.68 -2.90
C GLU A 137 10.28 2.49 -3.90
N LEU A 138 9.90 1.23 -4.10
CA LEU A 138 8.73 0.80 -4.85
C LEU A 138 7.78 0.08 -3.89
N SER A 139 6.80 0.80 -3.36
CA SER A 139 5.79 0.23 -2.46
C SER A 139 4.72 -0.52 -3.24
N ILE A 140 4.55 -1.82 -2.94
CA ILE A 140 3.57 -2.69 -3.61
C ILE A 140 2.35 -2.87 -2.73
N LEU A 141 1.21 -2.48 -3.28
CA LEU A 141 -0.11 -2.75 -2.72
C LEU A 141 -0.64 -4.12 -3.18
N PRO A 142 -1.63 -4.72 -2.50
CA PRO A 142 -2.42 -5.82 -3.04
C PRO A 142 -2.96 -5.47 -4.44
N LEU A 143 -3.57 -6.42 -5.15
CA LEU A 143 -4.06 -6.20 -6.52
C LEU A 143 -4.94 -4.96 -6.61
N SER A 144 -4.78 -4.17 -7.68
CA SER A 144 -5.78 -3.20 -8.11
C SER A 144 -7.04 -3.91 -8.55
N PHE A 145 -8.15 -3.16 -8.69
CA PHE A 145 -9.34 -3.77 -9.28
C PHE A 145 -9.09 -4.26 -10.72
N LYS A 146 -8.31 -3.53 -11.51
CA LYS A 146 -7.93 -3.95 -12.87
C LYS A 146 -7.19 -5.29 -12.85
N GLU A 147 -6.14 -5.40 -12.03
CA GLU A 147 -5.38 -6.65 -11.85
C GLU A 147 -6.25 -7.79 -11.31
N TYR A 148 -7.14 -7.49 -10.35
CA TYR A 148 -8.08 -8.47 -9.81
C TYR A 148 -9.03 -9.00 -10.89
N TRP A 149 -9.63 -8.11 -11.67
CA TRP A 149 -10.54 -8.47 -12.75
C TRP A 149 -9.85 -9.28 -13.85
N GLU A 150 -8.63 -8.90 -14.25
CA GLU A 150 -7.81 -9.68 -15.19
C GLU A 150 -7.51 -11.09 -14.65
N LEU A 151 -7.37 -11.26 -13.33
CA LEU A 151 -7.12 -12.56 -12.70
C LEU A 151 -8.37 -13.44 -12.65
N VAL A 152 -9.54 -12.88 -12.26
CA VAL A 152 -10.75 -13.66 -12.01
C VAL A 152 -11.66 -13.75 -13.25
N GLY A 153 -11.56 -12.80 -14.17
CA GLY A 153 -12.37 -12.72 -15.39
C GLY A 153 -13.85 -12.39 -15.15
N GLY A 154 -14.65 -12.56 -16.19
CA GLY A 154 -16.09 -12.41 -16.12
C GLY A 154 -16.59 -10.96 -16.24
N ASP A 155 -17.84 -10.73 -15.83
CA ASP A 155 -18.46 -9.40 -15.85
C ASP A 155 -17.83 -8.46 -14.83
N LYS A 156 -17.52 -7.21 -15.24
CA LYS A 156 -16.81 -6.23 -14.41
C LYS A 156 -17.54 -5.84 -13.13
N LYS A 157 -18.89 -5.75 -13.15
CA LYS A 157 -19.68 -5.42 -11.96
C LYS A 157 -19.66 -6.56 -10.95
N THR A 158 -19.82 -7.79 -11.43
CA THR A 158 -19.74 -8.99 -10.60
C THR A 158 -18.34 -9.15 -9.98
N ALA A 159 -17.29 -8.92 -10.78
CA ALA A 159 -15.92 -8.92 -10.29
C ALA A 159 -15.66 -7.80 -9.26
N PHE A 160 -16.20 -6.60 -9.47
CA PHE A 160 -16.08 -5.50 -8.51
C PHE A 160 -16.79 -5.81 -7.19
N ASN A 161 -17.97 -6.39 -7.21
CA ASN A 161 -18.67 -6.82 -6.01
C ASN A 161 -17.86 -7.87 -5.22
N LYS A 162 -17.18 -8.79 -5.89
CA LYS A 162 -16.26 -9.73 -5.25
C LYS A 162 -15.03 -9.01 -4.66
N TYR A 163 -14.41 -8.11 -5.42
CA TYR A 163 -13.26 -7.32 -4.98
C TYR A 163 -13.57 -6.47 -3.75
N TYR A 164 -14.69 -5.78 -3.78
CA TYR A 164 -15.23 -4.97 -2.70
C TYR A 164 -15.46 -5.78 -1.40
N LEU A 165 -15.86 -7.05 -1.51
CA LEU A 165 -16.09 -7.93 -0.36
C LEU A 165 -14.83 -8.69 0.07
N ASN A 166 -14.03 -9.15 -0.88
CA ASN A 166 -12.97 -10.11 -0.63
C ASN A 166 -11.57 -9.47 -0.54
N GLY A 167 -11.44 -8.20 -0.95
CA GLY A 167 -10.14 -7.54 -1.02
C GLY A 167 -9.30 -7.96 -2.23
N GLY A 168 -8.07 -7.46 -2.26
CA GLY A 168 -7.13 -7.58 -3.38
C GLY A 168 -5.89 -8.43 -3.10
N PHE A 169 -5.80 -9.19 -1.99
CA PHE A 169 -4.66 -10.09 -1.82
C PHE A 169 -4.61 -11.13 -2.92
N PRO A 170 -3.47 -11.29 -3.64
CA PRO A 170 -3.40 -12.11 -4.85
C PRO A 170 -3.90 -13.55 -4.68
N TYR A 171 -3.44 -14.24 -3.65
CA TYR A 171 -3.87 -15.61 -3.40
C TYR A 171 -5.32 -15.70 -2.90
N ALA A 172 -5.78 -14.75 -2.09
CA ALA A 172 -7.17 -14.70 -1.64
C ALA A 172 -8.16 -14.57 -2.81
N ALA A 173 -7.77 -13.85 -3.87
CA ALA A 173 -8.57 -13.69 -5.09
C ALA A 173 -8.80 -15.00 -5.84
N THR A 174 -7.97 -16.02 -5.63
CA THR A 174 -8.09 -17.35 -6.26
C THR A 174 -8.89 -18.35 -5.43
N ILE A 175 -9.30 -17.97 -4.21
CA ILE A 175 -10.04 -18.85 -3.29
C ILE A 175 -11.54 -18.56 -3.42
N ASP A 176 -12.29 -19.45 -4.03
CA ASP A 176 -13.75 -19.32 -4.15
C ASP A 176 -14.49 -19.58 -2.84
N ASN A 177 -14.03 -20.56 -2.06
CA ASN A 177 -14.67 -20.89 -0.77
C ASN A 177 -14.42 -19.81 0.27
N LYS A 178 -15.52 -19.23 0.80
CA LYS A 178 -15.48 -18.13 1.78
C LYS A 178 -14.77 -18.53 3.09
N GLU A 179 -15.01 -19.73 3.61
CA GLU A 179 -14.42 -20.17 4.88
C GLU A 179 -12.90 -20.31 4.74
N ILE A 180 -12.44 -20.98 3.67
CA ILE A 180 -11.01 -21.14 3.38
C ILE A 180 -10.35 -19.76 3.19
N ARG A 181 -11.02 -18.84 2.50
CA ARG A 181 -10.50 -17.47 2.31
C ARG A 181 -10.38 -16.70 3.63
N LEU A 182 -11.37 -16.83 4.54
CA LEU A 182 -11.29 -16.22 5.87
C LEU A 182 -10.17 -16.84 6.71
N GLU A 183 -9.95 -18.15 6.66
CA GLU A 183 -8.81 -18.79 7.32
C GLU A 183 -7.47 -18.30 6.75
N TYR A 184 -7.38 -18.12 5.44
CA TYR A 184 -6.19 -17.53 4.82
C TYR A 184 -5.93 -16.11 5.32
N PHE A 185 -6.96 -15.26 5.39
CA PHE A 185 -6.83 -13.91 5.95
C PHE A 185 -6.44 -13.92 7.43
N ARG A 186 -6.98 -14.88 8.21
CA ARG A 186 -6.59 -15.07 9.62
C ARG A 186 -5.11 -15.43 9.74
N GLY A 187 -4.60 -16.28 8.86
CA GLY A 187 -3.18 -16.59 8.77
C GLY A 187 -2.31 -15.37 8.45
N ILE A 188 -2.72 -14.52 7.49
CA ILE A 188 -2.02 -13.26 7.18
C ILE A 188 -2.03 -12.35 8.40
N PHE A 189 -3.22 -12.08 8.96
CA PHE A 189 -3.40 -11.16 10.08
C PHE A 189 -2.53 -11.56 11.28
N ASN A 190 -2.58 -12.83 11.68
CA ASN A 190 -1.77 -13.34 12.78
C ASN A 190 -0.27 -13.22 12.50
N THR A 191 0.18 -13.51 11.28
CA THR A 191 1.60 -13.39 10.92
C THR A 191 2.07 -11.94 10.97
N VAL A 192 1.32 -11.01 10.39
CA VAL A 192 1.65 -9.58 10.42
C VAL A 192 1.56 -9.04 11.84
N LEU A 193 0.49 -9.38 12.58
CA LEU A 193 0.30 -8.91 13.94
C LEU A 193 1.39 -9.44 14.88
N LEU A 194 1.64 -10.76 14.89
CA LEU A 194 2.55 -11.38 15.85
C LEU A 194 4.02 -11.16 15.49
N LYS A 195 4.44 -11.46 14.26
CA LYS A 195 5.85 -11.31 13.86
C LYS A 195 6.24 -9.87 13.56
N ASP A 196 5.48 -9.20 12.72
CA ASP A 196 5.94 -7.91 12.19
C ASP A 196 5.66 -6.76 13.16
N ILE A 197 4.70 -6.90 14.08
CA ILE A 197 4.34 -5.84 15.02
C ILE A 197 4.71 -6.20 16.45
N VAL A 198 4.14 -7.28 17.01
CA VAL A 198 4.27 -7.60 18.45
C VAL A 198 5.72 -7.95 18.82
N GLU A 199 6.33 -8.91 18.13
CA GLU A 199 7.70 -9.33 18.43
C GLU A 199 8.69 -8.18 18.24
N ARG A 200 8.56 -7.48 17.11
CA ARG A 200 9.51 -6.43 16.74
C ARG A 200 9.41 -5.18 17.59
N LYS A 201 8.19 -4.69 17.85
CA LYS A 201 7.97 -3.48 18.67
C LYS A 201 7.90 -3.82 20.16
N ARG A 202 8.10 -5.10 20.53
CA ARG A 202 8.04 -5.62 21.90
C ARG A 202 6.76 -5.19 22.62
N ILE A 203 5.61 -5.34 21.91
CA ILE A 203 4.31 -4.96 22.46
C ILE A 203 3.88 -6.00 23.48
N SER A 204 3.68 -5.59 24.71
CA SER A 204 3.27 -6.47 25.82
C SER A 204 1.75 -6.71 25.85
N ASP A 205 0.94 -5.72 25.46
CA ASP A 205 -0.51 -5.82 25.46
C ASP A 205 -1.05 -6.03 24.03
N VAL A 206 -1.02 -7.29 23.60
CA VAL A 206 -1.50 -7.72 22.27
C VAL A 206 -3.01 -7.47 22.13
N LYS A 207 -3.76 -7.68 23.22
CA LYS A 207 -5.22 -7.50 23.19
C LYS A 207 -5.62 -6.04 23.01
N LEU A 208 -4.89 -5.12 23.63
CA LEU A 208 -5.11 -3.69 23.42
C LEU A 208 -4.78 -3.31 21.96
N LEU A 209 -3.70 -3.87 21.38
CA LEU A 209 -3.37 -3.66 19.97
C LEU A 209 -4.49 -4.15 19.05
N GLU A 210 -5.06 -5.33 19.30
CA GLU A 210 -6.22 -5.84 18.53
C GLU A 210 -7.44 -4.93 18.66
N ASP A 211 -7.74 -4.41 19.85
CA ASP A 211 -8.84 -3.47 20.07
C ASP A 211 -8.62 -2.17 19.30
N VAL A 212 -7.37 -1.66 19.24
CA VAL A 212 -7.00 -0.48 18.43
C VAL A 212 -7.17 -0.76 16.94
N ILE A 213 -6.75 -1.92 16.46
CA ILE A 213 -6.92 -2.32 15.05
C ILE A 213 -8.40 -2.40 14.70
N ARG A 214 -9.22 -3.03 15.53
CA ARG A 214 -10.68 -3.10 15.31
C ARG A 214 -11.31 -1.71 15.25
N PHE A 215 -10.91 -0.81 16.17
CA PHE A 215 -11.40 0.56 16.17
C PHE A 215 -11.03 1.28 14.85
N LEU A 216 -9.77 1.21 14.42
CA LEU A 216 -9.30 1.86 13.20
C LEU A 216 -9.99 1.29 11.95
N PHE A 217 -10.16 -0.03 11.87
CA PHE A 217 -10.83 -0.70 10.75
C PHE A 217 -12.33 -0.39 10.67
N ASP A 218 -12.99 -0.18 11.82
CA ASP A 218 -14.40 0.25 11.86
C ASP A 218 -14.58 1.74 11.50
N ASN A 219 -13.52 2.54 11.68
CA ASN A 219 -13.52 3.98 11.46
C ASN A 219 -12.68 4.40 10.22
N ILE A 220 -12.49 3.52 9.23
CA ILE A 220 -11.82 3.90 7.97
C ILE A 220 -12.51 5.10 7.33
N GLY A 221 -11.73 6.03 6.78
CA GLY A 221 -12.27 7.24 6.15
C GLY A 221 -12.86 8.28 7.12
N ASN A 222 -12.94 7.98 8.41
CA ASN A 222 -13.35 8.97 9.42
C ASN A 222 -12.14 9.72 9.97
N ILE A 223 -12.37 10.99 10.32
CA ILE A 223 -11.38 11.78 11.05
C ILE A 223 -11.25 11.24 12.48
N VAL A 224 -10.05 10.84 12.85
CA VAL A 224 -9.77 10.25 14.16
C VAL A 224 -8.56 10.91 14.81
N SER A 225 -8.59 11.07 16.15
CA SER A 225 -7.42 11.45 16.94
C SER A 225 -7.03 10.33 17.90
N THR A 226 -5.74 10.21 18.19
CA THR A 226 -5.23 9.26 19.18
C THR A 226 -5.86 9.43 20.56
N LYS A 227 -6.19 10.68 20.92
CA LYS A 227 -6.94 10.99 22.16
C LYS A 227 -8.34 10.38 22.14
N LYS A 228 -9.10 10.55 21.03
CA LYS A 228 -10.46 9.98 20.90
C LYS A 228 -10.43 8.45 20.99
N ILE A 229 -9.43 7.81 20.37
CA ILE A 229 -9.24 6.35 20.46
C ILE A 229 -8.99 5.95 21.91
N ALA A 230 -8.04 6.61 22.59
CA ALA A 230 -7.71 6.32 23.97
C ALA A 230 -8.92 6.50 24.89
N ASP A 231 -9.66 7.61 24.76
CA ASP A 231 -10.85 7.90 25.56
C ASP A 231 -11.95 6.83 25.35
N THR A 232 -12.17 6.41 24.11
CA THR A 232 -13.14 5.35 23.77
C THR A 232 -12.74 4.01 24.40
N LEU A 233 -11.47 3.62 24.28
CA LEU A 233 -10.99 2.35 24.85
C LEU A 233 -10.99 2.39 26.39
N ASN A 234 -10.65 3.53 27.00
CA ASN A 234 -10.72 3.71 28.44
C ASN A 234 -12.17 3.59 28.97
N SER A 235 -13.15 4.16 28.25
CA SER A 235 -14.57 4.03 28.62
C SER A 235 -15.06 2.58 28.53
N ASN A 236 -14.42 1.75 27.67
CA ASN A 236 -14.68 0.32 27.54
C ASN A 236 -13.84 -0.54 28.51
N GLY A 237 -13.22 0.07 29.52
CA GLY A 237 -12.46 -0.62 30.56
C GLY A 237 -11.01 -0.98 30.20
N ARG A 238 -10.48 -0.46 29.07
CA ARG A 238 -9.09 -0.62 28.65
C ARG A 238 -8.26 0.59 29.06
N ARG A 239 -7.36 0.43 30.03
CA ARG A 239 -6.46 1.52 30.45
C ARG A 239 -5.38 1.75 29.38
N THR A 240 -5.42 2.89 28.72
CA THR A 240 -4.43 3.28 27.71
C THR A 240 -4.22 4.80 27.66
N THR A 241 -3.19 5.23 26.97
CA THR A 241 -2.87 6.65 26.75
C THR A 241 -2.81 6.96 25.26
N SER A 242 -2.97 8.23 24.90
CA SER A 242 -2.83 8.67 23.49
C SER A 242 -1.42 8.36 22.94
N GLY A 243 -0.37 8.41 23.76
CA GLY A 243 0.98 8.04 23.34
C GLY A 243 1.13 6.55 23.03
N THR A 244 0.44 5.65 23.78
CA THR A 244 0.41 4.22 23.45
C THR A 244 -0.32 3.98 22.13
N ILE A 245 -1.45 4.67 21.91
CA ILE A 245 -2.21 4.58 20.66
C ILE A 245 -1.35 5.06 19.48
N ASP A 246 -0.64 6.17 19.63
CA ASP A 246 0.25 6.72 18.59
C ASP A 246 1.35 5.71 18.20
N ASN A 247 1.96 5.04 19.20
CA ASN A 247 2.95 4.00 18.96
C ASN A 247 2.36 2.79 18.20
N TYR A 248 1.11 2.40 18.50
CA TYR A 248 0.44 1.31 17.81
C TYR A 248 0.08 1.69 16.37
N ILE A 249 -0.44 2.90 16.14
CA ILE A 249 -0.70 3.42 14.79
C ILE A 249 0.60 3.45 13.97
N ARG A 250 1.69 3.92 14.55
CA ARG A 250 3.00 3.92 13.89
C ARG A 250 3.44 2.50 13.53
N ALA A 251 3.28 1.55 14.44
CA ALA A 251 3.62 0.14 14.19
C ALA A 251 2.77 -0.48 13.06
N LEU A 252 1.47 -0.11 12.97
CA LEU A 252 0.58 -0.55 11.90
C LEU A 252 0.94 0.08 10.54
N LYS A 253 1.34 1.35 10.52
CA LYS A 253 1.86 2.03 9.32
C LYS A 253 3.15 1.37 8.87
N ASP A 254 4.04 1.12 9.81
CA ASP A 254 5.30 0.43 9.57
C ASP A 254 5.09 -0.99 9.00
N ALA A 255 4.03 -1.70 9.34
CA ALA A 255 3.68 -3.02 8.81
C ALA A 255 2.88 -2.96 7.50
N PHE A 256 2.68 -1.79 6.91
CA PHE A 256 1.86 -1.55 5.71
C PHE A 256 0.39 -2.01 5.85
N ILE A 257 -0.13 -2.07 7.06
CA ILE A 257 -1.53 -2.40 7.32
C ILE A 257 -2.41 -1.15 7.26
N LEU A 258 -1.83 -0.01 7.68
CA LEU A 258 -2.51 1.27 7.79
C LEU A 258 -1.80 2.34 6.98
N TYR A 259 -2.58 3.14 6.27
CA TYR A 259 -2.14 4.30 5.51
C TYR A 259 -2.79 5.55 6.09
N GLU A 260 -2.01 6.62 6.22
CA GLU A 260 -2.45 7.90 6.76
C GLU A 260 -2.63 8.91 5.64
N ALA A 261 -3.78 9.59 5.64
CA ALA A 261 -4.03 10.73 4.78
C ALA A 261 -4.07 12.01 5.63
N ASN A 262 -3.06 12.86 5.43
CA ASN A 262 -2.97 14.14 6.10
C ASN A 262 -4.03 15.11 5.59
N ARG A 263 -4.46 16.05 6.44
CA ARG A 263 -5.41 17.09 6.04
C ARG A 263 -4.68 18.31 5.50
N TYR A 264 -5.22 18.86 4.42
CA TYR A 264 -4.70 20.06 3.76
C TYR A 264 -5.79 21.14 3.74
N ASP A 265 -5.50 22.32 4.28
CA ASP A 265 -6.38 23.48 4.19
C ASP A 265 -6.24 24.11 2.81
N ILE A 266 -7.32 24.02 2.01
CA ILE A 266 -7.33 24.50 0.61
C ILE A 266 -7.19 26.02 0.55
N LYS A 267 -7.80 26.75 1.49
CA LYS A 267 -7.69 28.23 1.57
C LYS A 267 -6.35 28.68 2.14
N GLY A 268 -5.94 28.07 3.25
CA GLY A 268 -4.67 28.36 3.92
C GLY A 268 -3.46 27.87 3.15
N LYS A 269 -3.63 26.94 2.21
CA LYS A 269 -2.57 26.29 1.43
C LYS A 269 -1.49 25.65 2.30
N GLU A 270 -1.91 25.03 3.41
CA GLU A 270 -1.02 24.40 4.38
C GLU A 270 -1.55 23.07 4.90
N PHE A 271 -0.63 22.18 5.31
CA PHE A 271 -0.98 20.94 5.97
C PHE A 271 -1.37 21.21 7.44
N LEU A 272 -2.46 20.57 7.86
CA LEU A 272 -2.92 20.65 9.25
C LEU A 272 -2.16 19.65 10.12
N LYS A 273 -1.82 20.04 11.34
CA LYS A 273 -0.97 19.25 12.26
C LYS A 273 -1.70 18.16 13.03
N SER A 274 -3.00 18.00 12.86
CA SER A 274 -3.82 17.07 13.64
C SER A 274 -5.07 16.64 12.92
N LEU A 275 -5.64 15.52 13.34
CA LEU A 275 -6.88 14.95 12.82
C LEU A 275 -6.73 14.36 11.41
N GLU A 276 -6.06 13.24 11.33
CA GLU A 276 -5.84 12.48 10.09
C GLU A 276 -7.03 11.54 9.81
N LYS A 277 -7.16 11.09 8.56
CA LYS A 277 -7.93 9.90 8.19
C LYS A 277 -6.99 8.71 8.00
N TYR A 278 -7.49 7.54 8.34
CA TYR A 278 -6.75 6.29 8.13
C TYR A 278 -7.48 5.39 7.15
N TYR A 279 -6.71 4.79 6.26
CA TYR A 279 -7.14 3.80 5.28
C TYR A 279 -6.36 2.52 5.49
N ILE A 280 -6.97 1.39 5.18
CA ILE A 280 -6.37 0.07 5.38
C ILE A 280 -5.89 -0.52 4.06
N VAL A 281 -4.91 -1.38 4.14
CA VAL A 281 -4.28 -2.01 2.98
C VAL A 281 -5.24 -2.87 2.16
N ASP A 282 -6.26 -3.48 2.82
CA ASP A 282 -7.15 -4.44 2.17
C ASP A 282 -8.47 -4.62 2.91
N ILE A 283 -9.57 -4.59 2.17
CA ILE A 283 -10.93 -4.74 2.72
C ILE A 283 -11.22 -6.17 3.21
N GLY A 284 -10.58 -7.19 2.64
CA GLY A 284 -10.72 -8.57 3.12
C GLY A 284 -10.25 -8.74 4.56
N LEU A 285 -9.18 -8.07 4.96
CA LEU A 285 -8.73 -8.04 6.36
C LEU A 285 -9.76 -7.34 7.28
N ARG A 286 -10.39 -6.25 6.80
CA ARG A 286 -11.47 -5.60 7.55
C ARG A 286 -12.64 -6.55 7.77
N ASN A 287 -13.07 -7.23 6.71
CA ASN A 287 -14.20 -8.15 6.76
C ASN A 287 -13.92 -9.38 7.63
N LEU A 288 -12.66 -9.81 7.73
CA LEU A 288 -12.24 -10.82 8.71
C LEU A 288 -12.55 -10.39 10.16
N LEU A 289 -12.23 -9.14 10.52
CA LEU A 289 -12.30 -8.65 11.90
C LEU A 289 -13.68 -8.17 12.31
N LEU A 290 -14.45 -7.58 11.38
CA LEU A 290 -15.71 -6.89 11.66
C LEU A 290 -16.92 -7.60 11.06
N GLY A 291 -16.72 -8.61 10.22
CA GLY A 291 -17.75 -9.21 9.38
C GLY A 291 -18.12 -8.31 8.19
N GLU A 292 -18.87 -8.85 7.27
CA GLU A 292 -19.38 -8.13 6.10
C GLU A 292 -20.50 -7.16 6.55
N ARG A 293 -20.18 -5.88 6.62
CA ARG A 293 -21.13 -4.82 7.00
C ARG A 293 -21.37 -3.90 5.80
N THR A 294 -22.60 -3.88 5.31
CA THR A 294 -23.01 -3.04 4.18
C THR A 294 -23.22 -1.56 4.55
N ARG A 295 -23.31 -1.23 5.86
CA ARG A 295 -23.65 0.11 6.32
C ARG A 295 -22.61 1.19 6.00
N ASN A 296 -21.37 0.82 5.65
CA ASN A 296 -20.26 1.75 5.43
C ASN A 296 -19.73 1.68 3.97
N ILE A 297 -20.62 1.48 3.00
CA ILE A 297 -20.22 1.32 1.60
C ILE A 297 -19.40 2.52 1.09
N GLY A 298 -19.78 3.74 1.44
CA GLY A 298 -19.04 4.96 1.06
C GLY A 298 -17.58 4.91 1.52
N HIS A 299 -17.32 4.62 2.79
CA HIS A 299 -15.95 4.56 3.31
C HIS A 299 -15.11 3.40 2.73
N ILE A 300 -15.75 2.30 2.35
CA ILE A 300 -15.05 1.22 1.64
C ILE A 300 -14.65 1.68 0.25
N LEU A 301 -15.54 2.38 -0.47
CA LEU A 301 -15.23 2.97 -1.77
C LEU A 301 -14.14 4.02 -1.66
N GLU A 302 -14.19 4.91 -0.65
CA GLU A 302 -13.10 5.84 -0.35
C GLU A 302 -11.76 5.09 -0.16
N ASN A 303 -11.75 4.00 0.62
CA ASN A 303 -10.54 3.21 0.83
C ASN A 303 -9.97 2.62 -0.47
N ILE A 304 -10.84 2.10 -1.34
CA ILE A 304 -10.44 1.55 -2.65
C ILE A 304 -9.86 2.65 -3.53
N VAL A 305 -10.54 3.81 -3.61
CA VAL A 305 -10.07 4.97 -4.40
C VAL A 305 -8.76 5.51 -3.85
N TYR A 306 -8.62 5.64 -2.53
CA TYR A 306 -7.38 6.07 -1.88
C TYR A 306 -6.18 5.20 -2.29
N LEU A 307 -6.31 3.88 -2.17
CA LEU A 307 -5.25 2.95 -2.55
C LEU A 307 -4.94 3.01 -4.05
N GLU A 308 -5.96 3.21 -4.88
CA GLU A 308 -5.76 3.37 -6.32
C GLU A 308 -4.99 4.65 -6.64
N LEU A 309 -5.31 5.77 -6.00
CA LEU A 309 -4.57 7.02 -6.18
C LEU A 309 -3.09 6.88 -5.76
N LEU A 310 -2.81 6.18 -4.64
CA LEU A 310 -1.44 5.87 -4.24
C LEU A 310 -0.71 5.01 -5.29
N ARG A 311 -1.38 3.99 -5.85
CA ARG A 311 -0.83 3.10 -6.89
C ARG A 311 -0.46 3.88 -8.14
N ARG A 312 -1.27 4.88 -8.52
CA ARG A 312 -1.02 5.81 -9.62
C ARG A 312 0.12 6.79 -9.33
N GLY A 313 0.65 6.79 -8.09
CA GLY A 313 1.78 7.62 -7.68
C GLY A 313 1.39 9.03 -7.25
N TYR A 314 0.12 9.27 -6.92
CA TYR A 314 -0.30 10.53 -6.33
C TYR A 314 0.07 10.61 -4.84
N GLN A 315 0.44 11.80 -4.41
CA GLN A 315 0.36 12.18 -2.99
C GLN A 315 -1.09 12.55 -2.70
N VAL A 316 -1.70 11.88 -1.72
CA VAL A 316 -3.12 12.03 -1.41
C VAL A 316 -3.30 12.67 -0.05
N SER A 317 -4.07 13.73 0.01
CA SER A 317 -4.47 14.41 1.25
C SER A 317 -5.98 14.63 1.30
N ILE A 318 -6.51 14.88 2.49
CA ILE A 318 -7.91 15.21 2.73
C ILE A 318 -8.06 16.73 2.64
N GLY A 319 -8.96 17.21 1.80
CA GLY A 319 -9.18 18.65 1.65
C GLY A 319 -10.08 19.21 2.75
N LYS A 320 -9.65 20.28 3.41
CA LYS A 320 -10.49 21.11 4.29
C LYS A 320 -10.79 22.42 3.58
N LEU A 321 -12.08 22.76 3.50
CA LEU A 321 -12.56 24.04 2.96
C LEU A 321 -13.60 24.64 3.92
N ASP A 322 -13.18 25.51 4.81
CA ASP A 322 -14.00 26.04 5.92
C ASP A 322 -14.55 24.91 6.79
N LEU A 323 -15.87 24.69 6.76
CA LEU A 323 -16.58 23.59 7.46
C LEU A 323 -16.81 22.37 6.56
N LEU A 324 -16.44 22.44 5.30
CA LEU A 324 -16.60 21.37 4.33
C LEU A 324 -15.32 20.54 4.22
N GLU A 325 -15.50 19.31 3.79
CA GLU A 325 -14.44 18.36 3.51
C GLU A 325 -14.46 17.96 2.04
N VAL A 326 -13.29 17.82 1.43
CA VAL A 326 -13.08 17.17 0.13
C VAL A 326 -12.36 15.87 0.42
N ASP A 327 -12.93 14.74 -0.02
CA ASP A 327 -12.40 13.44 0.34
C ASP A 327 -10.96 13.27 -0.06
N PHE A 328 -10.58 13.67 -1.30
CA PHE A 328 -9.19 13.59 -1.72
C PHE A 328 -8.74 14.79 -2.54
N ILE A 329 -7.55 15.25 -2.22
CA ILE A 329 -6.69 16.07 -3.08
C ILE A 329 -5.56 15.16 -3.54
N ALA A 330 -5.56 14.78 -4.81
CA ALA A 330 -4.51 13.97 -5.42
C ALA A 330 -3.52 14.89 -6.15
N GLN A 331 -2.24 14.88 -5.75
CA GLN A 331 -1.19 15.71 -6.34
C GLN A 331 -0.06 14.84 -6.86
N LYS A 332 0.34 15.09 -8.11
CA LYS A 332 1.49 14.46 -8.76
C LYS A 332 2.15 15.46 -9.68
N GLU A 333 3.41 15.81 -9.41
CA GLU A 333 4.11 16.89 -10.10
C GLU A 333 3.28 18.18 -10.06
N ASP A 334 2.98 18.78 -11.22
CA ASP A 334 2.17 20.01 -11.34
C ASP A 334 0.66 19.73 -11.45
N LYS A 335 0.24 18.45 -11.45
CA LYS A 335 -1.15 18.07 -11.54
C LYS A 335 -1.78 17.99 -10.16
N ARG A 336 -2.94 18.64 -10.00
CA ARG A 336 -3.80 18.51 -8.82
C ARG A 336 -5.21 18.16 -9.28
N ILE A 337 -5.84 17.22 -8.58
CA ILE A 337 -7.20 16.77 -8.88
C ILE A 337 -7.94 16.61 -7.56
N TYR A 338 -9.20 17.03 -7.55
CA TYR A 338 -10.08 16.89 -6.38
C TYR A 338 -11.09 15.76 -6.62
N TYR A 339 -11.30 14.92 -5.62
CA TYR A 339 -12.24 13.82 -5.67
C TYR A 339 -13.19 13.84 -4.48
N GLN A 340 -14.48 13.64 -4.74
CA GLN A 340 -15.47 13.17 -3.79
C GLN A 340 -15.85 11.74 -4.14
N VAL A 341 -16.17 10.92 -3.13
CA VAL A 341 -16.48 9.50 -3.31
C VAL A 341 -17.78 9.17 -2.59
N SER A 342 -18.78 8.73 -3.33
CA SER A 342 -20.07 8.34 -2.78
C SER A 342 -20.56 7.04 -3.42
N ALA A 343 -21.44 6.31 -2.74
CA ALA A 343 -22.07 5.14 -3.35
C ALA A 343 -23.03 5.56 -4.49
N SER A 344 -23.76 6.66 -4.29
CA SER A 344 -24.70 7.21 -5.27
C SER A 344 -24.95 8.68 -4.98
N VAL A 345 -25.28 9.45 -6.02
CA VAL A 345 -25.72 10.85 -5.93
C VAL A 345 -27.09 11.06 -6.57
N LEU A 346 -27.88 10.00 -6.71
CA LEU A 346 -29.24 10.09 -7.27
C LEU A 346 -30.22 10.77 -6.32
N ASP A 347 -29.96 10.74 -5.00
CA ASP A 347 -30.71 11.49 -4.01
C ASP A 347 -30.24 12.95 -3.96
N GLU A 348 -31.19 13.92 -4.03
CA GLU A 348 -30.88 15.34 -4.10
C GLU A 348 -30.03 15.84 -2.92
N LYS A 349 -30.31 15.37 -1.69
CA LYS A 349 -29.53 15.76 -0.49
C LYS A 349 -28.10 15.23 -0.56
N THR A 350 -27.93 14.01 -1.05
CA THR A 350 -26.62 13.42 -1.25
C THR A 350 -25.87 14.14 -2.37
N TYR A 351 -26.55 14.44 -3.47
CA TYR A 351 -25.98 15.23 -4.57
C TYR A 351 -25.44 16.57 -4.09
N GLU A 352 -26.28 17.37 -3.40
CA GLU A 352 -25.86 18.67 -2.87
C GLU A 352 -24.67 18.53 -1.88
N ARG A 353 -24.68 17.54 -1.02
CA ARG A 353 -23.61 17.29 -0.05
C ARG A 353 -22.28 17.01 -0.74
N GLU A 354 -22.27 16.16 -1.78
CA GLU A 354 -21.04 15.74 -2.47
C GLU A 354 -20.51 16.80 -3.44
N PHE A 355 -21.40 17.54 -4.10
CA PHE A 355 -21.00 18.59 -5.04
C PHE A 355 -20.64 19.92 -4.36
N ALA A 356 -21.25 20.26 -3.21
CA ALA A 356 -21.06 21.54 -2.55
C ALA A 356 -19.58 21.86 -2.21
N PRO A 357 -18.75 20.94 -1.69
CA PRO A 357 -17.36 21.23 -1.45
C PRO A 357 -16.60 21.61 -2.72
N LEU A 358 -16.82 20.87 -3.81
CA LEU A 358 -16.14 21.05 -5.09
C LEU A 358 -16.58 22.35 -5.80
N LYS A 359 -17.88 22.71 -5.69
CA LYS A 359 -18.42 23.99 -6.23
C LYS A 359 -17.75 25.20 -5.58
N LYS A 360 -17.36 25.12 -4.30
CA LYS A 360 -16.72 26.23 -3.56
C LYS A 360 -15.22 26.40 -3.83
N ILE A 361 -14.58 25.43 -4.46
CA ILE A 361 -13.16 25.53 -4.82
C ILE A 361 -13.05 26.40 -6.07
N ASN A 362 -12.46 27.59 -5.87
CA ASN A 362 -12.28 28.56 -6.95
C ASN A 362 -10.86 28.45 -7.57
N ASP A 363 -10.62 27.34 -8.26
CA ASP A 363 -9.44 27.10 -9.08
C ASP A 363 -9.79 26.31 -10.35
N SER A 364 -8.82 26.20 -11.27
CA SER A 364 -9.00 25.53 -12.57
C SER A 364 -8.64 24.04 -12.58
N TYR A 365 -8.33 23.44 -11.44
CA TYR A 365 -7.99 22.03 -11.37
C TYR A 365 -9.24 21.16 -11.56
N GLN A 366 -9.02 19.95 -12.08
CA GLN A 366 -10.07 18.98 -12.33
C GLN A 366 -10.76 18.54 -11.03
N LYS A 367 -12.06 18.36 -11.11
CA LYS A 367 -12.93 17.98 -9.98
C LYS A 367 -13.82 16.81 -10.40
N TYR A 368 -13.76 15.72 -9.64
CA TYR A 368 -14.54 14.51 -9.90
C TYR A 368 -15.39 14.13 -8.72
N VAL A 369 -16.60 13.68 -8.99
CA VAL A 369 -17.45 12.92 -8.06
C VAL A 369 -17.48 11.48 -8.53
N LEU A 370 -16.89 10.55 -7.78
CA LEU A 370 -16.83 9.14 -8.11
C LEU A 370 -17.97 8.39 -7.43
N THR A 371 -18.80 7.69 -8.22
CA THR A 371 -19.97 6.96 -7.72
C THR A 371 -20.13 5.61 -8.39
N LEU A 372 -21.07 4.80 -7.91
CA LEU A 372 -21.50 3.57 -8.61
C LEU A 372 -22.63 3.82 -9.61
N ASP A 373 -23.12 5.06 -9.73
CA ASP A 373 -24.17 5.42 -10.69
C ASP A 373 -23.67 5.29 -12.13
N GLU A 374 -24.56 4.86 -13.02
CA GLU A 374 -24.22 4.63 -14.42
C GLU A 374 -24.42 5.89 -15.29
N LEU A 375 -25.34 6.76 -14.88
CA LEU A 375 -25.66 7.97 -15.62
C LEU A 375 -24.80 9.14 -15.09
N PRO A 376 -24.07 9.84 -15.95
CA PRO A 376 -23.29 10.98 -15.52
C PRO A 376 -24.18 12.17 -15.13
N MET A 377 -23.95 12.74 -13.98
CA MET A 377 -24.68 13.88 -13.40
C MET A 377 -23.74 15.06 -13.10
N GLY A 378 -22.78 15.34 -13.98
CA GLY A 378 -21.82 16.42 -13.81
C GLY A 378 -22.44 17.80 -14.03
N GLU A 379 -21.91 18.83 -13.34
CA GLU A 379 -22.28 20.24 -13.54
C GLU A 379 -21.13 21.19 -13.25
N ASN A 380 -21.14 22.37 -13.87
CA ASN A 380 -20.23 23.49 -13.55
C ASN A 380 -18.73 23.12 -13.53
N GLY A 381 -18.30 22.26 -14.46
CA GLY A 381 -16.90 21.81 -14.53
C GLY A 381 -16.53 20.72 -13.50
N ILE A 382 -17.49 20.20 -12.78
CA ILE A 382 -17.38 19.01 -11.94
C ILE A 382 -17.92 17.84 -12.72
N GLU A 383 -17.11 16.82 -12.94
CA GLU A 383 -17.47 15.62 -13.68
C GLU A 383 -17.81 14.47 -12.73
N GLN A 384 -18.97 13.85 -12.91
CA GLN A 384 -19.27 12.59 -12.25
C GLN A 384 -18.73 11.43 -13.10
N LYS A 385 -18.08 10.47 -12.45
CA LYS A 385 -17.51 9.31 -13.10
C LYS A 385 -17.87 8.02 -12.33
N ASN A 386 -18.16 6.96 -13.08
CA ASN A 386 -18.36 5.65 -12.43
C ASN A 386 -17.05 5.13 -11.84
N ILE A 387 -17.08 4.67 -10.57
CA ILE A 387 -15.88 4.18 -9.85
C ILE A 387 -15.25 2.98 -10.55
N ILE A 388 -16.06 2.05 -11.09
CA ILE A 388 -15.55 0.86 -11.78
C ILE A 388 -14.76 1.29 -13.02
N ASP A 389 -15.29 2.22 -13.79
CA ASP A 389 -14.63 2.72 -15.00
C ASP A 389 -13.36 3.50 -14.63
N PHE A 390 -13.42 4.35 -13.59
CA PHE A 390 -12.22 5.02 -13.05
C PHE A 390 -11.11 4.04 -12.66
N LEU A 391 -11.45 2.92 -11.98
CA LEU A 391 -10.47 1.93 -11.54
C LEU A 391 -9.86 1.11 -12.69
N LEU A 392 -10.52 1.10 -13.86
CA LEU A 392 -10.05 0.41 -15.07
C LEU A 392 -9.30 1.32 -16.05
N GLU A 393 -9.32 2.64 -15.84
CA GLU A 393 -8.55 3.58 -16.68
C GLU A 393 -7.06 3.29 -16.62
N GLU A 394 -6.39 3.48 -17.74
CA GLU A 394 -4.94 3.46 -17.83
C GLU A 394 -4.35 4.76 -17.23
N ASN A 395 -3.21 4.64 -16.56
CA ASN A 395 -2.50 5.75 -15.90
C ASN A 395 -1.72 6.59 -16.90
#